data_2f90e1e27800fc2c8646b633de5e7bd5
#
_entry.id   2f90e1e27800fc2c8646b633de5e7bd5
#
_cell.length_a   1.000
_cell.length_b   1.000
_cell.length_c   1.000
_cell.angle_alpha   90.00
_cell.angle_beta   90.00
_cell.angle_gamma   90.00
#
_symmetry.space_group_name_H-M   'P 1'
#
loop_
_entity.id
_entity.type
_entity.pdbx_description
1 polymer ?
#
loop_
_entity_poly.entity_id
_entity_poly.type
_entity_poly.pdbx_seq_one_letter_code
_entity_poly.pdbx_strand_id
1 'polypeptide(L)'
;SANTYRKTPFGEKNPKIITTIAMFYDLDDPFPFAQDVKEILDDNGLWVMQLSYTPLMLKQLAFDNICHEHICYYSLTSLKYLLDKVGFDIVDCTLNDVNGGSFRIFMMKKEADKSKFRCKQERDVAQFRVDSLLEYEASLELNDPQTYIDFYNKICNLREDTVGFIKQEVMKGKSI
;
A
#
# COMPACT_ATOMS: atom_id res chain seq x y z
N SER A 1 -7.07 15.86 11.25
CA SER A 1 -8.31 16.09 10.49
C SER A 1 -8.22 17.35 9.63
N ALA A 2 -9.08 17.48 8.62
CA ALA A 2 -9.21 18.67 7.78
C ALA A 2 -9.41 19.94 8.63
N ASN A 3 -10.25 19.86 9.65
CA ASN A 3 -10.47 20.96 10.59
C ASN A 3 -9.20 21.39 11.34
N THR A 4 -8.34 20.46 11.68
CA THR A 4 -7.05 20.76 12.34
C THR A 4 -6.11 21.47 11.37
N TYR A 5 -6.03 20.99 10.12
CA TYR A 5 -5.24 21.64 9.08
C TYR A 5 -5.70 23.08 8.83
N ARG A 6 -7.00 23.32 8.69
CA ARG A 6 -7.58 24.66 8.45
C ARG A 6 -7.26 25.68 9.55
N LYS A 7 -6.93 25.23 10.77
CA LYS A 7 -6.52 26.10 11.90
C LYS A 7 -5.02 26.40 11.92
N THR A 8 -4.24 25.82 11.02
CA THR A 8 -2.79 26.10 10.91
C THR A 8 -2.55 27.38 10.07
N PRO A 9 -1.37 28.00 10.17
CA PRO A 9 -1.00 29.12 9.30
C PRO A 9 -1.04 28.82 7.79
N PHE A 10 -1.07 27.55 7.44
CA PHE A 10 -1.14 27.08 6.03
C PHE A 10 -2.56 26.73 5.57
N GLY A 11 -3.52 26.74 6.48
CA GLY A 11 -4.90 26.26 6.23
C GLY A 11 -5.74 27.11 5.26
N GLU A 12 -5.27 28.30 4.90
CA GLU A 12 -5.91 29.16 3.89
C GLU A 12 -5.70 28.65 2.46
N LYS A 13 -4.69 27.82 2.23
CA LYS A 13 -4.35 27.29 0.90
C LYS A 13 -4.48 25.77 0.88
N ASN A 14 -5.07 25.26 -0.18
CA ASN A 14 -5.11 23.82 -0.40
C ASN A 14 -3.73 23.32 -0.84
N PRO A 15 -3.17 22.29 -0.20
CA PRO A 15 -1.89 21.72 -0.60
C PRO A 15 -2.01 21.08 -1.98
N LYS A 16 -1.02 21.29 -2.83
CA LYS A 16 -0.94 20.64 -4.15
C LYS A 16 -0.45 19.21 -4.08
N ILE A 17 0.27 18.86 -3.02
CA ILE A 17 0.78 17.51 -2.78
C ILE A 17 0.54 17.17 -1.32
N ILE A 18 -0.07 16.00 -1.08
CA ILE A 18 -0.17 15.37 0.24
C ILE A 18 0.54 14.02 0.15
N THR A 19 1.33 13.68 1.16
CA THR A 19 1.99 12.37 1.25
C THR A 19 1.56 11.64 2.50
N THR A 20 1.30 10.33 2.38
CA THR A 20 1.06 9.40 3.48
C THR A 20 1.97 8.19 3.30
N ILE A 21 2.97 8.08 4.17
CA ILE A 21 4.01 7.07 4.02
C ILE A 21 4.05 6.23 5.28
N ALA A 22 3.88 4.91 5.13
CA ALA A 22 3.96 3.91 6.20
C ALA A 22 3.04 4.25 7.40
N MET A 23 1.77 4.60 7.15
CA MET A 23 0.82 4.93 8.23
C MET A 23 -0.65 4.62 7.93
N PHE A 24 -1.02 4.47 6.66
CA PHE A 24 -2.44 4.31 6.29
C PHE A 24 -3.02 2.96 6.72
N TYR A 25 -2.18 1.95 6.87
CA TYR A 25 -2.53 0.62 7.35
C TYR A 25 -2.69 0.53 8.89
N ASP A 26 -2.30 1.60 9.62
CA ASP A 26 -2.42 1.70 11.08
C ASP A 26 -3.73 2.41 11.50
N LEU A 27 -4.53 2.87 10.54
CA LEU A 27 -5.76 3.61 10.80
C LEU A 27 -6.91 2.64 11.16
N ASP A 28 -7.57 2.89 12.28
CA ASP A 28 -8.78 2.16 12.69
C ASP A 28 -9.91 2.31 11.64
N ASP A 29 -10.06 3.51 11.09
CA ASP A 29 -10.99 3.80 10.00
C ASP A 29 -10.29 4.69 8.95
N PRO A 30 -9.89 4.11 7.81
CA PRO A 30 -9.21 4.84 6.75
C PRO A 30 -10.14 5.75 5.94
N PHE A 31 -11.45 5.52 5.99
CA PHE A 31 -12.41 6.25 5.16
C PHE A 31 -12.54 7.74 5.53
N PRO A 32 -12.75 8.12 6.81
CA PRO A 32 -12.75 9.53 7.22
C PRO A 32 -11.42 10.24 6.96
N PHE A 33 -10.29 9.52 7.13
CA PHE A 33 -8.98 10.10 6.81
C PHE A 33 -8.87 10.43 5.32
N ALA A 34 -9.29 9.54 4.43
CA ALA A 34 -9.27 9.77 3.00
C ALA A 34 -10.24 10.90 2.59
N GLN A 35 -11.39 11.04 3.27
CA GLN A 35 -12.31 12.18 3.09
C GLN A 35 -11.66 13.50 3.51
N ASP A 36 -10.99 13.54 4.66
CA ASP A 36 -10.24 14.71 5.12
C ASP A 36 -9.16 15.13 4.10
N VAL A 37 -8.43 14.15 3.54
CA VAL A 37 -7.44 14.42 2.48
C VAL A 37 -8.12 15.04 1.26
N LYS A 38 -9.26 14.48 0.83
CA LYS A 38 -10.01 15.01 -0.32
C LYS A 38 -10.48 16.46 -0.08
N GLU A 39 -10.92 16.76 1.13
CA GLU A 39 -11.42 18.10 1.48
C GLU A 39 -10.32 19.16 1.38
N ILE A 40 -9.11 18.86 1.85
CA ILE A 40 -8.04 19.86 1.91
C ILE A 40 -7.14 19.88 0.66
N LEU A 41 -7.06 18.79 -0.11
CA LEU A 41 -6.23 18.72 -1.31
C LEU A 41 -6.73 19.73 -2.36
N ASP A 42 -5.79 20.39 -3.07
CA ASP A 42 -6.09 21.19 -4.26
C ASP A 42 -6.90 20.38 -5.29
N ASP A 43 -7.75 21.04 -6.08
CA ASP A 43 -8.61 20.35 -7.06
C ASP A 43 -7.83 19.57 -8.13
N ASN A 44 -6.62 20.04 -8.46
CA ASN A 44 -5.68 19.32 -9.33
C ASN A 44 -4.47 18.79 -8.55
N GLY A 45 -4.60 18.67 -7.23
CA GLY A 45 -3.55 18.19 -6.35
C GLY A 45 -3.30 16.68 -6.47
N LEU A 46 -2.15 16.28 -5.97
CA LEU A 46 -1.70 14.89 -5.97
C LEU A 46 -1.61 14.37 -4.54
N TRP A 47 -2.27 13.25 -4.27
CA TRP A 47 -2.04 12.48 -3.06
C TRP A 47 -1.13 11.31 -3.38
N VAL A 48 0.00 11.20 -2.67
CA VAL A 48 0.99 10.12 -2.83
C VAL A 48 0.98 9.26 -1.57
N MET A 49 0.74 7.98 -1.72
CA MET A 49 0.70 7.01 -0.62
C MET A 49 1.73 5.92 -0.86
N GLN A 50 2.45 5.52 0.20
CA GLN A 50 3.33 4.35 0.16
C GLN A 50 3.02 3.44 1.34
N LEU A 51 2.80 2.17 1.05
CA LEU A 51 2.39 1.13 2.01
C LEU A 51 3.11 -0.17 1.74
N SER A 52 3.13 -1.07 2.74
CA SER A 52 3.40 -2.49 2.52
C SER A 52 2.35 -3.08 1.55
N TYR A 53 2.81 -3.93 0.64
CA TYR A 53 1.98 -4.49 -0.43
C TYR A 53 1.71 -5.96 -0.18
N THR A 54 0.46 -6.31 0.11
CA THR A 54 0.06 -7.67 0.50
C THR A 54 0.55 -8.76 -0.46
N PRO A 55 0.43 -8.64 -1.80
CA PRO A 55 0.95 -9.66 -2.70
C PRO A 55 2.46 -9.90 -2.58
N LEU A 56 3.26 -8.85 -2.34
CA LEU A 56 4.70 -9.03 -2.11
C LEU A 56 4.98 -9.65 -0.74
N MET A 57 4.25 -9.26 0.30
CA MET A 57 4.33 -9.89 1.63
C MET A 57 4.10 -11.39 1.54
N LEU A 58 3.04 -11.83 0.84
CA LEU A 58 2.72 -13.25 0.65
C LEU A 58 3.82 -13.97 -0.15
N LYS A 59 4.30 -13.35 -1.23
CA LYS A 59 5.32 -13.92 -2.12
C LYS A 59 6.68 -14.08 -1.43
N GLN A 60 7.08 -13.11 -0.64
CA GLN A 60 8.39 -13.06 0.03
C GLN A 60 8.39 -13.71 1.41
N LEU A 61 7.25 -14.20 1.87
CA LEU A 61 7.04 -14.69 3.24
C LEU A 61 7.46 -13.65 4.30
N ALA A 62 7.20 -12.38 4.04
CA ALA A 62 7.52 -11.25 4.92
C ALA A 62 6.50 -11.15 6.08
N PHE A 63 6.47 -12.20 6.91
CA PHE A 63 5.53 -12.32 8.04
C PHE A 63 5.82 -11.33 9.17
N ASP A 64 6.99 -10.73 9.21
CA ASP A 64 7.38 -9.65 10.11
C ASP A 64 6.52 -8.39 9.93
N ASN A 65 5.86 -8.23 8.77
CA ASN A 65 4.84 -7.21 8.58
C ASN A 65 3.56 -7.47 9.40
N ILE A 66 3.37 -8.68 9.95
CA ILE A 66 2.21 -9.00 10.78
C ILE A 66 2.53 -8.62 12.22
N CYS A 67 2.14 -7.40 12.60
CA CYS A 67 2.34 -6.87 13.94
C CYS A 67 1.06 -6.16 14.42
N HIS A 68 1.02 -5.83 15.72
CA HIS A 68 -0.16 -5.23 16.35
C HIS A 68 -0.50 -3.82 15.86
N GLU A 69 0.46 -3.13 15.25
CA GLU A 69 0.27 -1.79 14.70
C GLU A 69 -0.39 -1.81 13.31
N HIS A 70 -0.16 -2.88 12.53
CA HIS A 70 -0.71 -3.01 11.19
C HIS A 70 -2.11 -3.63 11.24
N ILE A 71 -3.12 -2.78 11.28
CA ILE A 71 -4.54 -3.19 11.39
C ILE A 71 -5.08 -3.69 10.05
N CYS A 72 -4.61 -3.11 8.93
CA CYS A 72 -5.08 -3.41 7.58
C CYS A 72 -3.93 -3.82 6.65
N TYR A 73 -4.22 -4.75 5.75
CA TYR A 73 -3.29 -5.21 4.72
C TYR A 73 -3.89 -4.91 3.35
N TYR A 74 -3.19 -4.11 2.55
CA TYR A 74 -3.73 -3.59 1.31
C TYR A 74 -3.14 -4.24 0.06
N SER A 75 -4.02 -4.50 -0.91
CA SER A 75 -3.72 -4.67 -2.31
C SER A 75 -4.15 -3.43 -3.09
N LEU A 76 -3.74 -3.30 -4.35
CA LEU A 76 -4.20 -2.19 -5.20
C LEU A 76 -5.72 -2.26 -5.41
N THR A 77 -6.27 -3.46 -5.56
CA THR A 77 -7.71 -3.71 -5.71
C THR A 77 -8.51 -3.22 -4.51
N SER A 78 -8.07 -3.56 -3.28
CA SER A 78 -8.76 -3.13 -2.06
C SER A 78 -8.67 -1.63 -1.84
N LEU A 79 -7.51 -1.02 -2.11
CA LEU A 79 -7.34 0.42 -2.04
C LEU A 79 -8.16 1.14 -3.10
N LYS A 80 -8.18 0.64 -4.34
CA LYS A 80 -9.00 1.22 -5.41
C LYS A 80 -10.47 1.26 -5.02
N TYR A 81 -10.99 0.19 -4.43
CA TYR A 81 -12.37 0.15 -3.96
C TYR A 81 -12.68 1.24 -2.91
N LEU A 82 -11.79 1.44 -1.94
CA LEU A 82 -11.94 2.49 -0.93
C LEU A 82 -11.86 3.89 -1.56
N LEU A 83 -10.83 4.12 -2.37
CA LEU A 83 -10.54 5.40 -3.01
C LEU A 83 -11.64 5.83 -3.99
N ASP A 84 -12.19 4.87 -4.75
CA ASP A 84 -13.33 5.10 -5.65
C ASP A 84 -14.55 5.64 -4.90
N LYS A 85 -14.84 5.12 -3.70
CA LYS A 85 -15.94 5.58 -2.85
C LYS A 85 -15.73 6.99 -2.30
N VAL A 86 -14.49 7.35 -2.00
CA VAL A 86 -14.14 8.69 -1.55
C VAL A 86 -14.12 9.69 -2.71
N GLY A 87 -13.89 9.21 -3.93
CA GLY A 87 -13.85 10.04 -5.13
C GLY A 87 -12.43 10.40 -5.58
N PHE A 88 -11.51 9.44 -5.44
CA PHE A 88 -10.17 9.51 -6.04
C PHE A 88 -10.02 8.51 -7.19
N ASP A 89 -9.20 8.88 -8.17
CA ASP A 89 -8.66 7.98 -9.18
C ASP A 89 -7.19 7.69 -8.87
N ILE A 90 -6.79 6.43 -9.02
CA ILE A 90 -5.38 6.06 -9.03
C ILE A 90 -4.83 6.37 -10.42
N VAL A 91 -3.88 7.31 -10.49
CA VAL A 91 -3.31 7.79 -11.76
C VAL A 91 -1.95 7.18 -12.07
N ASP A 92 -1.32 6.51 -11.11
CA ASP A 92 -0.08 5.76 -11.28
C ASP A 92 0.17 4.84 -10.09
N CYS A 93 0.96 3.77 -10.28
CA CYS A 93 1.50 2.96 -9.20
C CYS A 93 2.90 2.46 -9.54
N THR A 94 3.74 2.26 -8.51
CA THR A 94 5.08 1.67 -8.64
C THR A 94 5.36 0.76 -7.47
N LEU A 95 6.08 -0.34 -7.70
CA LEU A 95 6.58 -1.21 -6.64
C LEU A 95 7.99 -0.77 -6.23
N ASN A 96 8.37 -1.06 -4.97
CA ASN A 96 9.71 -0.87 -4.44
C ASN A 96 9.99 -1.87 -3.32
N ASP A 97 11.27 -1.97 -2.90
CA ASP A 97 11.74 -2.99 -1.94
C ASP A 97 11.69 -2.53 -0.48
N VAL A 98 11.10 -1.37 -0.18
CA VAL A 98 10.98 -0.86 1.20
C VAL A 98 10.11 -1.81 2.02
N ASN A 99 10.56 -2.12 3.26
CA ASN A 99 9.86 -2.98 4.23
C ASN A 99 9.43 -4.35 3.66
N GLY A 100 10.33 -5.03 2.94
CA GLY A 100 10.04 -6.34 2.36
C GLY A 100 9.06 -6.32 1.18
N GLY A 101 8.89 -5.17 0.56
CA GLY A 101 8.03 -4.97 -0.60
C GLY A 101 6.86 -4.04 -0.33
N SER A 102 6.94 -2.87 -0.93
CA SER A 102 5.92 -1.82 -0.86
C SER A 102 5.44 -1.41 -2.24
N PHE A 103 4.29 -0.80 -2.29
CA PHE A 103 3.86 -0.06 -3.46
C PHE A 103 3.67 1.42 -3.13
N ARG A 104 3.92 2.25 -4.12
CA ARG A 104 3.63 3.67 -4.08
C ARG A 104 2.54 3.96 -5.09
N ILE A 105 1.46 4.58 -4.65
CA ILE A 105 0.33 4.95 -5.47
C ILE A 105 0.19 6.46 -5.54
N PHE A 106 -0.24 6.94 -6.69
CA PHE A 106 -0.46 8.35 -6.98
C PHE A 106 -1.93 8.53 -7.32
N MET A 107 -2.57 9.46 -6.65
CA MET A 107 -4.01 9.65 -6.72
C MET A 107 -4.35 11.11 -6.97
N MET A 108 -5.36 11.32 -7.77
CA MET A 108 -5.99 12.63 -7.98
C MET A 108 -7.48 12.52 -7.74
N LYS A 109 -8.13 13.63 -7.40
CA LYS A 109 -9.60 13.69 -7.35
C LYS A 109 -10.18 13.23 -8.70
N LYS A 110 -11.34 12.58 -8.71
CA LYS A 110 -11.99 12.10 -9.95
C LYS A 110 -12.26 13.25 -10.92
N GLU A 111 -12.67 14.39 -10.40
CA GLU A 111 -12.95 15.63 -11.11
C GLU A 111 -11.70 16.40 -11.58
N ALA A 112 -10.51 16.02 -11.14
CA ALA A 112 -9.25 16.71 -11.47
C ALA A 112 -8.86 16.60 -12.94
N ASP A 113 -8.21 17.63 -13.45
CA ASP A 113 -7.59 17.61 -14.78
C ASP A 113 -6.28 16.82 -14.75
N LYS A 114 -6.35 15.53 -15.13
CA LYS A 114 -5.20 14.60 -15.14
C LYS A 114 -4.09 15.05 -16.10
N SER A 115 -4.37 15.93 -17.07
CA SER A 115 -3.34 16.45 -17.97
C SER A 115 -2.29 17.31 -17.25
N LYS A 116 -2.63 17.85 -16.08
CA LYS A 116 -1.71 18.62 -15.24
C LYS A 116 -0.72 17.78 -14.46
N PHE A 117 -0.97 16.47 -14.35
CA PHE A 117 -0.07 15.57 -13.65
C PHE A 117 1.11 15.16 -14.54
N ARG A 118 0.85 14.76 -15.78
CA ARG A 118 1.86 14.28 -16.74
C ARG A 118 1.41 14.50 -18.19
N CYS A 119 2.34 14.44 -19.14
CA CYS A 119 2.01 14.43 -20.56
C CYS A 119 1.23 13.15 -20.92
N LYS A 120 0.64 13.12 -22.12
CA LYS A 120 -0.23 12.00 -22.54
C LYS A 120 0.52 10.66 -22.54
N GLN A 121 1.71 10.59 -23.11
CA GLN A 121 2.49 9.35 -23.19
C GLN A 121 2.84 8.81 -21.80
N GLU A 122 3.20 9.68 -20.85
CA GLU A 122 3.49 9.27 -19.49
C GLU A 122 2.23 8.75 -18.76
N ARG A 123 1.06 9.35 -19.04
CA ARG A 123 -0.21 8.85 -18.47
C ARG A 123 -0.59 7.50 -19.04
N ASP A 124 -0.38 7.25 -20.34
CA ASP A 124 -0.65 5.96 -20.96
C ASP A 124 0.23 4.86 -20.33
N VAL A 125 1.52 5.16 -20.09
CA VAL A 125 2.43 4.24 -19.39
C VAL A 125 2.04 4.04 -17.91
N ALA A 126 1.60 5.09 -17.23
CA ALA A 126 1.13 5.00 -15.85
C ALA A 126 -0.15 4.15 -15.75
N GLN A 127 -1.11 4.35 -16.65
CA GLN A 127 -2.32 3.53 -16.70
C GLN A 127 -1.98 2.06 -16.96
N PHE A 128 -1.06 1.78 -17.88
CA PHE A 128 -0.60 0.41 -18.14
C PHE A 128 -0.02 -0.24 -16.87
N ARG A 129 0.74 0.49 -16.03
CA ARG A 129 1.24 -0.05 -14.74
C ARG A 129 0.10 -0.39 -13.79
N VAL A 130 -0.90 0.49 -13.67
CA VAL A 130 -2.08 0.26 -12.82
C VAL A 130 -2.85 -0.98 -13.28
N ASP A 131 -3.14 -1.06 -14.59
CA ASP A 131 -3.91 -2.18 -15.16
C ASP A 131 -3.15 -3.50 -15.01
N SER A 132 -1.84 -3.51 -15.33
CA SER A 132 -1.01 -4.70 -15.17
C SER A 132 -0.93 -5.19 -13.72
N LEU A 133 -0.90 -4.27 -12.74
CA LEU A 133 -0.87 -4.66 -11.33
C LEU A 133 -2.23 -5.22 -10.88
N LEU A 134 -3.35 -4.66 -11.35
CA LEU A 134 -4.69 -5.20 -11.09
C LEU A 134 -4.89 -6.59 -11.71
N GLU A 135 -4.41 -6.80 -12.96
CA GLU A 135 -4.43 -8.10 -13.61
C GLU A 135 -3.59 -9.14 -12.85
N TYR A 136 -2.40 -8.73 -12.40
CA TYR A 136 -1.57 -9.58 -11.54
C TYR A 136 -2.29 -9.96 -10.24
N GLU A 137 -2.90 -9.01 -9.54
CA GLU A 137 -3.67 -9.29 -8.32
C GLU A 137 -4.85 -10.24 -8.57
N ALA A 138 -5.54 -10.09 -9.69
CA ALA A 138 -6.64 -10.98 -10.07
C ALA A 138 -6.18 -12.44 -10.23
N SER A 139 -4.92 -12.66 -10.62
CA SER A 139 -4.35 -14.01 -10.76
C SER A 139 -3.92 -14.65 -9.43
N LEU A 140 -3.90 -13.90 -8.32
CA LEU A 140 -3.38 -14.35 -7.02
C LEU A 140 -4.45 -14.91 -6.08
N GLU A 141 -5.72 -14.88 -6.49
CA GLU A 141 -6.85 -15.37 -5.69
C GLU A 141 -6.87 -14.80 -4.26
N LEU A 142 -6.59 -13.49 -4.12
CA LEU A 142 -6.49 -12.81 -2.82
C LEU A 142 -7.77 -12.84 -1.99
N ASN A 143 -8.91 -13.21 -2.59
CA ASN A 143 -10.19 -13.39 -1.91
C ASN A 143 -10.41 -14.84 -1.45
N ASP A 144 -9.52 -15.78 -1.80
CA ASP A 144 -9.61 -17.16 -1.35
C ASP A 144 -8.86 -17.30 -0.01
N PRO A 145 -9.54 -17.77 1.06
CA PRO A 145 -8.89 -18.07 2.33
C PRO A 145 -7.73 -19.06 2.21
N GLN A 146 -7.75 -19.95 1.21
CA GLN A 146 -6.69 -20.93 1.00
C GLN A 146 -5.34 -20.27 0.71
N THR A 147 -5.33 -19.13 0.02
CA THR A 147 -4.11 -18.32 -0.24
C THR A 147 -3.39 -17.97 1.07
N TYR A 148 -4.13 -17.61 2.11
CA TYR A 148 -3.57 -17.23 3.41
C TYR A 148 -3.21 -18.45 4.28
N ILE A 149 -3.96 -19.55 4.16
CA ILE A 149 -3.61 -20.81 4.79
C ILE A 149 -2.30 -21.34 4.23
N ASP A 150 -2.11 -21.29 2.93
CA ASP A 150 -0.86 -21.71 2.28
C ASP A 150 0.32 -20.82 2.68
N PHE A 151 0.11 -19.53 2.82
CA PHE A 151 1.11 -18.60 3.36
C PHE A 151 1.51 -18.99 4.78
N TYR A 152 0.55 -19.25 5.67
CA TYR A 152 0.81 -19.69 7.03
C TYR A 152 1.60 -21.00 7.07
N ASN A 153 1.22 -21.99 6.27
CA ASN A 153 1.91 -23.28 6.20
C ASN A 153 3.37 -23.12 5.74
N LYS A 154 3.62 -22.25 4.74
CA LYS A 154 4.99 -21.93 4.29
C LYS A 154 5.82 -21.29 5.40
N ILE A 155 5.24 -20.42 6.22
CA ILE A 155 5.93 -19.82 7.37
C ILE A 155 6.26 -20.89 8.43
N CYS A 156 5.32 -21.81 8.72
CA CYS A 156 5.57 -22.92 9.65
C CYS A 156 6.75 -23.78 9.18
N ASN A 157 6.82 -24.13 7.90
CA ASN A 157 7.92 -24.89 7.32
C ASN A 157 9.25 -24.11 7.42
N LEU A 158 9.25 -22.81 7.07
CA LEU A 158 10.43 -21.95 7.20
C LEU A 158 10.96 -21.91 8.64
N ARG A 159 10.07 -21.84 9.63
CA ARG A 159 10.43 -21.89 11.05
C ARG A 159 11.09 -23.23 11.40
N GLU A 160 10.51 -24.36 10.98
CA GLU A 160 11.06 -25.70 11.26
C GLU A 160 12.45 -25.87 10.63
N ASP A 161 12.62 -25.47 9.38
CA ASP A 161 13.90 -25.49 8.67
C ASP A 161 14.94 -24.63 9.37
N THR A 162 14.57 -23.42 9.78
CA THR A 162 15.46 -22.50 10.50
C THR A 162 15.89 -23.07 11.85
N VAL A 163 14.97 -23.60 12.64
CA VAL A 163 15.26 -24.24 13.92
C VAL A 163 16.15 -25.48 13.72
N GLY A 164 15.86 -26.28 12.71
CA GLY A 164 16.65 -27.45 12.34
C GLY A 164 18.11 -27.07 11.98
N PHE A 165 18.28 -26.05 11.16
CA PHE A 165 19.57 -25.50 10.78
C PHE A 165 20.36 -25.01 12.02
N ILE A 166 19.74 -24.21 12.87
CA ILE A 166 20.37 -23.69 14.09
C ILE A 166 20.84 -24.84 14.99
N LYS A 167 19.99 -25.85 15.24
CA LYS A 167 20.34 -27.00 16.06
C LYS A 167 21.54 -27.76 15.49
N GLN A 168 21.61 -27.96 14.17
CA GLN A 168 22.75 -28.63 13.51
C GLN A 168 24.05 -27.85 13.68
N GLU A 169 24.02 -26.53 13.55
CA GLU A 169 25.20 -25.69 13.71
C GLU A 169 25.71 -25.66 15.16
N VAL A 170 24.80 -25.66 16.14
CA VAL A 170 25.14 -25.79 17.56
C VAL A 170 25.77 -27.15 17.85
N MET A 171 25.24 -28.23 17.29
CA MET A 171 25.85 -29.58 17.45
C MET A 171 27.26 -29.68 16.84
N LYS A 172 27.61 -28.85 15.86
CA LYS A 172 28.95 -28.72 15.29
C LYS A 172 29.89 -27.84 16.16
N GLY A 173 29.44 -27.40 17.33
CA GLY A 173 30.21 -26.57 18.27
C GLY A 173 30.25 -25.08 17.92
N LYS A 174 29.40 -24.61 17.03
CA LYS A 174 29.28 -23.16 16.74
C LYS A 174 28.43 -22.47 17.81
N SER A 175 28.86 -21.28 18.24
CA SER A 175 28.02 -20.35 19.04
C SER A 175 27.22 -19.50 18.08
N ILE A 176 25.98 -19.25 18.47
CA ILE A 176 25.02 -18.42 17.73
C ILE A 176 24.64 -17.25 18.61
#